data_3c2b4555e5cdb57cf0ac4f2c78849019
#
_entry.id   3c2b4555e5cdb57cf0ac4f2c78849019
#
_cell.length_a   1.000
_cell.length_b   1.000
_cell.length_c   1.000
_cell.angle_alpha   90.00
_cell.angle_beta   90.00
_cell.angle_gamma   90.00
#
_symmetry.space_group_name_H-M   'P 1'
#
loop_
_entity.id
_entity.type
_entity.pdbx_description
1 polymer ?
#
loop_
_entity_poly.entity_id
_entity_poly.type
_entity_poly.pdbx_seq_one_letter_code
_entity_poly.pdbx_strand_id
1 'polypeptide(L)'
;DAILLQAEMLELKANFECRAEGKILESRVDQGRGVVSSVVIQRGTLKQGDPFVAGIYSGRVRAMFDDRGKRIQEAGPSTPIEVLGMEEMPNAGDPFQVTESEKDARAISTKRQELKRYEAAKAVKKTTLDSLYKDIADSEVNELKVIIKADLQGSAEALKASLEKLS
;
A
#
# COMPACT_ATOMS: atom_id res chain seq x y z
N ASP A 1 5.12 11.15 28.97
CA ASP A 1 5.52 12.56 29.19
C ASP A 1 6.66 12.98 28.25
N ALA A 2 7.82 12.27 28.15
CA ALA A 2 8.93 12.68 27.30
C ALA A 2 8.58 12.79 25.80
N ILE A 3 7.75 11.86 25.28
CA ILE A 3 7.27 11.90 23.89
C ILE A 3 6.39 13.12 23.62
N LEU A 4 5.51 13.48 24.56
CA LEU A 4 4.65 14.66 24.44
C LEU A 4 5.47 15.93 24.47
N LEU A 5 6.42 16.05 25.39
CA LEU A 5 7.33 17.19 25.45
C LEU A 5 8.12 17.38 24.16
N GLN A 6 8.63 16.29 23.59
CA GLN A 6 9.34 16.33 22.31
C GLN A 6 8.42 16.75 21.15
N ALA A 7 7.17 16.29 21.15
CA ALA A 7 6.19 16.65 20.12
C ALA A 7 5.82 18.14 20.21
N GLU A 8 5.67 18.69 21.42
CA GLU A 8 5.43 20.13 21.64
C GLU A 8 6.61 20.99 21.15
N MET A 9 7.84 20.57 21.42
CA MET A 9 9.05 21.27 20.95
C MET A 9 9.17 21.31 19.42
N LEU A 10 8.64 20.31 18.71
CA LEU A 10 8.69 20.24 17.24
C LEU A 10 7.64 21.14 16.57
N GLU A 11 6.64 21.65 17.29
CA GLU A 11 5.56 22.49 16.77
C GLU A 11 4.97 21.98 15.44
N LEU A 12 4.69 20.69 15.35
CA LEU A 12 4.21 20.05 14.12
C LEU A 12 2.87 20.64 13.69
N LYS A 13 2.82 21.13 12.45
CA LYS A 13 1.64 21.76 11.85
C LYS A 13 1.24 20.98 10.60
N ALA A 14 -0.07 20.89 10.34
CA ALA A 14 -0.62 20.30 9.12
C ALA A 14 -1.66 21.22 8.49
N ASN A 15 -1.74 21.21 7.16
CA ASN A 15 -2.76 21.94 6.43
C ASN A 15 -4.03 21.10 6.32
N PHE A 16 -5.17 21.61 6.72
CA PHE A 16 -6.48 20.97 6.64
C PHE A 16 -7.22 21.26 5.33
N GLU A 17 -6.92 22.40 4.67
CA GLU A 17 -7.68 22.90 3.52
C GLU A 17 -7.18 22.39 2.18
N CYS A 18 -6.19 21.49 2.17
CA CYS A 18 -5.72 20.85 0.93
C CYS A 18 -6.37 19.47 0.72
N ARG A 19 -6.16 18.89 -0.46
CA ARG A 19 -6.55 17.50 -0.74
C ARG A 19 -5.82 16.55 0.21
N ALA A 20 -6.54 15.52 0.63
CA ALA A 20 -5.97 14.57 1.58
C ALA A 20 -4.80 13.80 0.97
N GLU A 21 -3.72 13.75 1.73
CA GLU A 21 -2.58 12.89 1.49
C GLU A 21 -2.25 12.13 2.77
N GLY A 22 -1.82 10.90 2.62
CA GLY A 22 -1.51 10.02 3.73
C GLY A 22 -0.67 8.82 3.33
N LYS A 23 -0.59 7.87 4.22
CA LYS A 23 0.12 6.61 4.05
C LYS A 23 -0.77 5.44 4.40
N ILE A 24 -0.66 4.38 3.59
CA ILE A 24 -1.23 3.08 3.92
C ILE A 24 -0.40 2.45 5.04
N LEU A 25 -1.05 2.06 6.11
CA LEU A 25 -0.42 1.31 7.20
C LEU A 25 -0.50 -0.18 6.93
N GLU A 26 -1.69 -0.65 6.58
CA GLU A 26 -2.00 -2.05 6.35
C GLU A 26 -3.19 -2.19 5.41
N SER A 27 -3.26 -3.31 4.71
CA SER A 27 -4.40 -3.66 3.87
C SER A 27 -4.79 -5.11 4.10
N ARG A 28 -6.12 -5.37 4.11
CA ARG A 28 -6.68 -6.71 4.27
C ARG A 28 -7.89 -6.89 3.38
N VAL A 29 -8.23 -8.15 3.11
CA VAL A 29 -9.47 -8.51 2.43
C VAL A 29 -10.49 -8.96 3.47
N ASP A 30 -11.60 -8.24 3.58
CA ASP A 30 -12.74 -8.58 4.43
C ASP A 30 -13.80 -9.29 3.57
N GLN A 31 -14.32 -10.44 4.05
CA GLN A 31 -15.27 -11.26 3.27
C GLN A 31 -16.59 -10.55 2.93
N GLY A 32 -16.98 -9.54 3.72
CA GLY A 32 -18.23 -8.79 3.51
C GLY A 32 -18.05 -7.41 2.92
N ARG A 33 -16.90 -6.78 3.16
CA ARG A 33 -16.63 -5.38 2.82
C ARG A 33 -15.63 -5.21 1.66
N GLY A 34 -14.96 -6.30 1.23
CA GLY A 34 -13.93 -6.27 0.22
C GLY A 34 -12.58 -5.78 0.75
N VAL A 35 -11.83 -5.04 -0.06
CA VAL A 35 -10.53 -4.50 0.37
C VAL A 35 -10.74 -3.36 1.37
N VAL A 36 -10.15 -3.51 2.55
CA VAL A 36 -10.13 -2.53 3.64
C VAL A 36 -8.67 -2.14 3.88
N SER A 37 -8.37 -0.85 3.86
CA SER A 37 -7.02 -0.37 4.14
C SER A 37 -7.03 0.63 5.29
N SER A 38 -6.12 0.45 6.23
CA SER A 38 -5.84 1.39 7.30
C SER A 38 -4.91 2.48 6.76
N VAL A 39 -5.35 3.73 6.87
CA VAL A 39 -4.66 4.92 6.35
C VAL A 39 -4.46 5.92 7.46
N VAL A 40 -3.29 6.54 7.53
CA VAL A 40 -3.07 7.75 8.35
C VAL A 40 -3.00 8.95 7.42
N ILE A 41 -3.89 9.90 7.64
CA ILE A 41 -3.88 11.18 6.92
C ILE A 41 -2.76 12.05 7.48
N GLN A 42 -1.89 12.54 6.61
CA GLN A 42 -0.77 13.41 6.97
C GLN A 42 -1.11 14.89 6.78
N ARG A 43 -1.87 15.21 5.74
CA ARG A 43 -2.37 16.56 5.47
C ARG A 43 -3.66 16.52 4.67
N GLY A 44 -4.40 17.62 4.69
CA GLY A 44 -5.70 17.73 4.02
C GLY A 44 -6.82 17.03 4.76
N THR A 45 -8.02 17.16 4.23
CA THR A 45 -9.23 16.50 4.75
C THR A 45 -9.77 15.54 3.72
N LEU A 46 -9.86 14.26 4.08
CA LEU A 46 -10.46 13.20 3.27
C LEU A 46 -11.96 13.19 3.50
N LYS A 47 -12.72 13.09 2.41
CA LYS A 47 -14.19 13.03 2.46
C LYS A 47 -14.71 11.77 1.79
N GLN A 48 -15.86 11.30 2.24
CA GLN A 48 -16.55 10.21 1.57
C GLN A 48 -16.91 10.62 0.13
N GLY A 49 -16.61 9.76 -0.84
CA GLY A 49 -16.82 10.02 -2.25
C GLY A 49 -15.58 10.52 -3.00
N ASP A 50 -14.52 10.92 -2.31
CA ASP A 50 -13.30 11.41 -2.95
C ASP A 50 -12.64 10.31 -3.80
N PRO A 51 -12.21 10.64 -5.03
CA PRO A 51 -11.36 9.77 -5.83
C PRO A 51 -9.92 9.83 -5.31
N PHE A 52 -9.24 8.70 -5.25
CA PHE A 52 -7.88 8.63 -4.75
C PHE A 52 -7.01 7.63 -5.52
N VAL A 53 -5.71 7.76 -5.29
CA VAL A 53 -4.70 6.77 -5.69
C VAL A 53 -3.97 6.27 -4.44
N ALA A 54 -3.87 4.96 -4.29
CA ALA A 54 -3.12 4.29 -3.24
C ALA A 54 -2.04 3.39 -3.88
N GLY A 55 -0.78 3.79 -3.74
CA GLY A 55 0.31 3.14 -4.45
C GLY A 55 0.12 3.18 -5.96
N ILE A 56 -0.12 2.01 -6.55
CA ILE A 56 -0.37 1.84 -8.00
C ILE A 56 -1.85 1.61 -8.33
N TYR A 57 -2.74 1.64 -7.33
CA TYR A 57 -4.17 1.37 -7.51
C TYR A 57 -4.98 2.64 -7.34
N SER A 58 -6.05 2.77 -8.12
CA SER A 58 -7.03 3.84 -7.98
C SER A 58 -8.27 3.33 -7.24
N GLY A 59 -9.03 4.26 -6.68
CA GLY A 59 -10.28 3.94 -6.01
C GLY A 59 -11.11 5.18 -5.73
N ARG A 60 -12.27 4.95 -5.13
CA ARG A 60 -13.15 5.99 -4.63
C ARG A 60 -13.58 5.65 -3.20
N VAL A 61 -13.52 6.61 -2.31
CA VAL A 61 -13.90 6.41 -0.91
C VAL A 61 -15.39 6.06 -0.81
N ARG A 62 -15.70 4.79 -0.58
CA ARG A 62 -17.09 4.30 -0.40
C ARG A 62 -17.57 4.52 1.02
N ALA A 63 -16.71 4.23 1.99
CA ALA A 63 -16.96 4.43 3.40
C ALA A 63 -15.64 4.59 4.14
N MET A 64 -15.69 5.28 5.29
CA MET A 64 -14.59 5.42 6.23
C MET A 64 -15.07 5.08 7.63
N PHE A 65 -14.18 4.50 8.42
CA PHE A 65 -14.41 4.17 9.81
C PHE A 65 -13.25 4.69 10.67
N ASP A 66 -13.57 5.12 11.87
CA ASP A 66 -12.58 5.52 12.88
C ASP A 66 -11.97 4.28 13.57
N ASP A 67 -11.06 4.53 14.52
CA ASP A 67 -10.40 3.52 15.35
C ASP A 67 -11.37 2.70 16.22
N ARG A 68 -12.61 3.17 16.39
CA ARG A 68 -13.69 2.51 17.13
C ARG A 68 -14.67 1.76 16.24
N GLY A 69 -14.42 1.73 14.93
CA GLY A 69 -15.32 1.11 13.95
C GLY A 69 -16.58 1.91 13.65
N LYS A 70 -16.66 3.18 14.08
CA LYS A 70 -17.78 4.06 13.77
C LYS A 70 -17.58 4.69 12.40
N ARG A 71 -18.63 4.68 11.58
CA ARG A 71 -18.61 5.33 10.26
C ARG A 71 -18.49 6.85 10.40
N ILE A 72 -17.56 7.42 9.65
CA ILE A 72 -17.30 8.85 9.57
C ILE A 72 -17.44 9.35 8.14
N GLN A 73 -17.72 10.65 7.95
CA GLN A 73 -17.87 11.26 6.63
C GLN A 73 -16.62 12.01 6.18
N GLU A 74 -15.82 12.47 7.13
CA GLU A 74 -14.57 13.18 6.89
C GLU A 74 -13.51 12.82 7.92
N ALA A 75 -12.24 12.93 7.52
CA ALA A 75 -11.07 12.68 8.37
C ALA A 75 -9.97 13.69 8.04
N GLY A 76 -9.46 14.34 9.10
CA GLY A 76 -8.37 15.31 9.02
C GLY A 76 -6.99 14.71 9.26
N PRO A 77 -5.95 15.56 9.28
CA PRO A 77 -4.58 15.14 9.56
C PRO A 77 -4.43 14.42 10.91
N SER A 78 -3.45 13.51 10.98
CA SER A 78 -3.12 12.67 12.13
C SER A 78 -4.24 11.73 12.58
N THR A 79 -5.28 11.54 11.75
CA THR A 79 -6.39 10.64 12.05
C THR A 79 -6.14 9.28 11.38
N PRO A 80 -6.04 8.19 12.14
CA PRO A 80 -6.03 6.83 11.59
C PRO A 80 -7.47 6.45 11.23
N ILE A 81 -7.65 5.93 10.01
CA ILE A 81 -8.96 5.54 9.50
C ILE A 81 -8.88 4.24 8.70
N GLU A 82 -9.95 3.47 8.70
CA GLU A 82 -10.16 2.41 7.72
C GLU A 82 -10.93 2.96 6.51
N VAL A 83 -10.39 2.76 5.32
CA VAL A 83 -10.97 3.21 4.05
C VAL A 83 -11.43 2.01 3.23
N LEU A 84 -12.65 2.06 2.74
CA LEU A 84 -13.22 1.13 1.78
C LEU A 84 -13.36 1.79 0.41
N GLY A 85 -13.18 0.99 -0.65
CA GLY A 85 -13.39 1.49 -2.02
C GLY A 85 -12.19 1.34 -2.94
N MET A 86 -11.21 0.56 -2.51
CA MET A 86 -10.09 0.12 -3.35
C MET A 86 -10.50 -1.10 -4.17
N GLU A 87 -10.01 -1.19 -5.39
CA GLU A 87 -10.24 -2.36 -6.27
C GLU A 87 -9.29 -3.50 -5.91
N GLU A 88 -8.06 -3.16 -5.55
CA GLU A 88 -7.01 -4.12 -5.17
C GLU A 88 -6.27 -3.64 -3.92
N MET A 89 -5.49 -4.52 -3.33
CA MET A 89 -4.78 -4.32 -2.07
C MET A 89 -3.47 -3.55 -2.30
N PRO A 90 -3.35 -2.28 -1.84
CA PRO A 90 -2.07 -1.55 -1.86
C PRO A 90 -1.12 -2.12 -0.83
N ASN A 91 0.18 -1.87 -1.03
CA ASN A 91 1.20 -2.29 -0.07
C ASN A 91 1.24 -1.36 1.16
N ALA A 92 1.67 -1.92 2.28
CA ALA A 92 2.00 -1.11 3.45
C ALA A 92 3.10 -0.09 3.10
N GLY A 93 2.95 1.15 3.59
CA GLY A 93 3.85 2.25 3.25
C GLY A 93 3.55 2.98 1.94
N ASP A 94 2.66 2.47 1.10
CA ASP A 94 2.27 3.13 -0.14
C ASP A 94 1.67 4.52 0.13
N PRO A 95 1.94 5.51 -0.76
CA PRO A 95 1.32 6.82 -0.66
C PRO A 95 -0.17 6.73 -1.00
N PHE A 96 -0.99 7.41 -0.19
CA PHE A 96 -2.41 7.64 -0.41
C PHE A 96 -2.62 9.10 -0.79
N GLN A 97 -3.26 9.39 -1.92
CA GLN A 97 -3.44 10.74 -2.44
C GLN A 97 -4.80 10.92 -3.08
N VAL A 98 -5.55 11.93 -2.63
CA VAL A 98 -6.82 12.35 -3.26
C VAL A 98 -6.53 13.12 -4.55
N THR A 99 -7.28 12.83 -5.60
CA THR A 99 -7.18 13.47 -6.92
C THR A 99 -8.40 14.36 -7.21
N GLU A 100 -8.35 15.16 -8.28
CA GLU A 100 -9.48 16.01 -8.66
C GLU A 100 -10.65 15.22 -9.23
N SER A 101 -10.31 14.20 -10.00
CA SER A 101 -11.31 13.37 -10.64
C SER A 101 -10.91 11.89 -10.62
N GLU A 102 -11.90 11.04 -10.80
CA GLU A 102 -11.68 9.59 -10.97
C GLU A 102 -10.87 9.28 -12.23
N LYS A 103 -11.00 10.11 -13.27
CA LYS A 103 -10.22 10.00 -14.50
C LYS A 103 -8.73 10.21 -14.22
N ASP A 104 -8.39 11.22 -13.42
CA ASP A 104 -7.01 11.50 -13.03
C ASP A 104 -6.45 10.38 -12.15
N ALA A 105 -7.25 9.87 -11.20
CA ALA A 105 -6.85 8.73 -10.38
C ALA A 105 -6.49 7.52 -11.24
N ARG A 106 -7.31 7.18 -12.22
CA ARG A 106 -7.05 6.07 -13.14
C ARG A 106 -5.83 6.31 -14.02
N ALA A 107 -5.66 7.51 -14.56
CA ALA A 107 -4.50 7.87 -15.38
C ALA A 107 -3.19 7.72 -14.59
N ILE A 108 -3.14 8.21 -13.37
CA ILE A 108 -1.98 8.09 -12.47
C ILE A 108 -1.70 6.62 -12.14
N SER A 109 -2.75 5.86 -11.78
CA SER A 109 -2.67 4.44 -11.48
C SER A 109 -2.07 3.65 -12.66
N THR A 110 -2.61 3.81 -13.86
CA THR A 110 -2.12 3.15 -15.07
C THR A 110 -0.65 3.45 -15.31
N LYS A 111 -0.26 4.71 -15.24
CA LYS A 111 1.14 5.13 -15.46
C LYS A 111 2.08 4.52 -14.41
N ARG A 112 1.67 4.48 -13.13
CA ARG A 112 2.47 3.85 -12.07
C ARG A 112 2.58 2.33 -12.27
N GLN A 113 1.51 1.67 -12.72
CA GLN A 113 1.52 0.23 -13.06
C GLN A 113 2.46 -0.08 -14.22
N GLU A 114 2.45 0.74 -15.28
CA GLU A 114 3.36 0.60 -16.42
C GLU A 114 4.82 0.74 -15.99
N LEU A 115 5.14 1.74 -15.17
CA LEU A 115 6.49 1.93 -14.63
C LEU A 115 6.94 0.72 -13.81
N LYS A 116 6.09 0.21 -12.92
CA LYS A 116 6.39 -0.98 -12.11
C LYS A 116 6.64 -2.22 -12.99
N ARG A 117 5.82 -2.41 -14.05
CA ARG A 117 6.03 -3.50 -15.01
C ARG A 117 7.36 -3.36 -15.76
N TYR A 118 7.71 -2.14 -16.16
CA TYR A 118 8.97 -1.86 -16.84
C TYR A 118 10.18 -2.12 -15.93
N GLU A 119 10.11 -1.71 -14.67
CA GLU A 119 11.15 -1.97 -13.67
C GLU A 119 11.30 -3.47 -13.39
N ALA A 120 10.18 -4.19 -13.23
CA ALA A 120 10.18 -5.64 -13.06
C ALA A 120 10.78 -6.37 -14.27
N ALA A 121 10.44 -5.93 -15.49
CA ALA A 121 11.01 -6.49 -16.72
C ALA A 121 12.52 -6.24 -16.86
N LYS A 122 13.01 -5.08 -16.35
CA LYS A 122 14.46 -4.80 -16.29
C LYS A 122 15.19 -5.62 -15.24
N ALA A 123 14.54 -5.90 -14.11
CA ALA A 123 15.10 -6.68 -13.01
C ALA A 123 15.26 -8.16 -13.35
N VAL A 124 14.50 -8.67 -14.32
CA VAL A 124 14.72 -10.02 -14.88
C VAL A 124 16.10 -10.01 -15.55
N LYS A 125 17.10 -10.60 -14.89
CA LYS A 125 18.43 -10.82 -15.45
C LYS A 125 18.26 -11.51 -16.79
N LYS A 126 18.80 -10.90 -17.87
CA LYS A 126 18.93 -11.58 -19.15
C LYS A 126 19.81 -12.79 -18.90
N THR A 127 19.21 -13.97 -18.91
CA THR A 127 19.96 -15.23 -18.81
C THR A 127 20.89 -15.30 -20.01
N THR A 128 22.19 -15.12 -19.80
CA THR A 128 23.19 -15.31 -20.86
C THR A 128 23.47 -16.79 -21.02
N LEU A 129 23.91 -17.21 -22.20
CA LEU A 129 24.28 -18.62 -22.45
C LEU A 129 25.28 -19.12 -21.40
N ASP A 130 26.22 -18.28 -20.96
CA ASP A 130 27.22 -18.64 -19.94
C ASP A 130 26.57 -18.88 -18.55
N SER A 131 25.49 -18.14 -18.18
CA SER A 131 24.76 -18.42 -16.94
C SER A 131 23.95 -19.73 -17.05
N LEU A 132 23.36 -20.01 -18.20
CA LEU A 132 22.69 -21.29 -18.48
C LEU A 132 23.64 -22.49 -18.34
N TYR A 133 24.85 -22.41 -18.87
CA TYR A 133 25.86 -23.48 -18.72
C TYR A 133 26.30 -23.67 -17.26
N LYS A 134 26.40 -22.59 -16.46
CA LYS A 134 26.68 -22.69 -15.04
C LYS A 134 25.51 -23.32 -14.28
N ASP A 135 24.29 -22.89 -14.56
CA ASP A 135 23.06 -23.41 -13.92
C ASP A 135 22.83 -24.91 -14.28
N ILE A 136 23.27 -25.34 -15.48
CA ILE A 136 23.23 -26.76 -15.86
C ILE A 136 24.35 -27.57 -15.19
N ALA A 137 25.52 -26.97 -14.96
CA ALA A 137 26.63 -27.63 -14.29
C ALA A 137 26.41 -27.75 -12.77
N ASP A 138 25.72 -26.81 -12.17
CA ASP A 138 25.33 -26.81 -10.75
C ASP A 138 23.98 -27.53 -10.50
N SER A 139 23.55 -28.41 -11.38
CA SER A 139 22.22 -29.00 -11.54
C SER A 139 21.78 -29.99 -10.43
N GLU A 140 21.91 -29.65 -9.16
CA GLU A 140 21.15 -30.26 -8.06
C GLU A 140 20.51 -29.21 -7.12
N VAL A 141 20.00 -28.11 -7.68
CA VAL A 141 19.20 -27.19 -6.87
C VAL A 141 17.78 -27.76 -6.77
N ASN A 142 17.48 -28.38 -5.64
CA ASN A 142 16.11 -28.81 -5.32
C ASN A 142 15.26 -27.57 -5.02
N GLU A 143 14.49 -27.09 -6.00
CA GLU A 143 13.55 -26.00 -5.80
C GLU A 143 12.31 -26.46 -5.04
N LEU A 144 12.05 -25.89 -3.86
CA LEU A 144 10.79 -26.05 -3.15
C LEU A 144 9.86 -24.90 -3.50
N LYS A 145 8.84 -25.15 -4.33
CA LYS A 145 7.83 -24.14 -4.69
C LYS A 145 6.75 -24.07 -3.60
N VAL A 146 6.69 -22.96 -2.87
CA VAL A 146 5.75 -22.74 -1.77
C VAL A 146 4.73 -21.67 -2.18
N ILE A 147 3.45 -21.91 -1.90
CA ILE A 147 2.37 -20.93 -2.05
C ILE A 147 1.94 -20.47 -0.65
N ILE A 148 2.11 -19.19 -0.38
CA ILE A 148 1.70 -18.56 0.88
C ILE A 148 0.37 -17.85 0.65
N LYS A 149 -0.62 -18.10 1.52
CA LYS A 149 -1.89 -17.38 1.57
C LYS A 149 -2.09 -16.84 2.98
N ALA A 150 -2.37 -15.55 3.10
CA ALA A 150 -2.63 -14.88 4.35
C ALA A 150 -3.80 -13.89 4.18
N ASP A 151 -4.48 -13.57 5.25
CA ASP A 151 -5.55 -12.57 5.31
C ASP A 151 -5.00 -11.13 5.40
N LEU A 152 -3.80 -10.99 5.97
CA LEU A 152 -3.06 -9.73 6.12
C LEU A 152 -1.80 -9.76 5.25
N GLN A 153 -1.53 -8.66 4.56
CA GLN A 153 -0.34 -8.53 3.73
C GLN A 153 0.95 -8.64 4.53
N GLY A 154 1.04 -8.00 5.70
CA GLY A 154 2.22 -8.05 6.56
C GLY A 154 2.58 -9.46 7.01
N SER A 155 1.60 -10.33 7.25
CA SER A 155 1.82 -11.75 7.60
C SER A 155 2.44 -12.52 6.44
N ALA A 156 1.97 -12.29 5.21
CA ALA A 156 2.52 -12.94 4.01
C ALA A 156 3.98 -12.50 3.77
N GLU A 157 4.28 -11.22 3.91
CA GLU A 157 5.63 -10.66 3.75
C GLU A 157 6.60 -11.19 4.81
N ALA A 158 6.17 -11.28 6.09
CA ALA A 158 6.97 -11.82 7.17
C ALA A 158 7.32 -13.30 6.95
N LEU A 159 6.34 -14.11 6.52
CA LEU A 159 6.56 -15.51 6.18
C LEU A 159 7.52 -15.67 4.99
N LYS A 160 7.33 -14.88 3.94
CA LYS A 160 8.20 -14.86 2.77
C LYS A 160 9.64 -14.55 3.18
N ALA A 161 9.86 -13.46 3.94
CA ALA A 161 11.18 -13.07 4.41
C ALA A 161 11.84 -14.11 5.33
N SER A 162 11.03 -14.84 6.11
CA SER A 162 11.53 -15.91 6.98
C SER A 162 11.95 -17.14 6.18
N LEU A 163 11.19 -17.51 5.14
CA LEU A 163 11.52 -18.64 4.27
C LEU A 163 12.75 -18.35 3.39
N GLU A 164 12.87 -17.12 2.87
CA GLU A 164 14.04 -16.68 2.07
C GLU A 164 15.36 -16.67 2.89
N LYS A 165 15.29 -16.57 4.22
CA LYS A 165 16.46 -16.66 5.11
C LYS A 165 16.89 -18.09 5.40
N LEU A 166 16.05 -19.08 5.12
CA LEU A 166 16.32 -20.50 5.37
C LEU A 166 16.89 -21.21 4.14
N SER A 167 16.92 -20.53 2.97
CA SER A 167 17.40 -21.09 1.69
C SER A 167 18.81 -20.60 1.32
#